data_f473f45629874ab849ad58cc197411bc
#
_entry.id   f473f45629874ab849ad58cc197411bc
#
_cell.length_a   1.000
_cell.length_b   1.000
_cell.length_c   1.000
_cell.angle_alpha   90.00
_cell.angle_beta   90.00
_cell.angle_gamma   90.00
#
_symmetry.space_group_name_H-M   'P 1'
#
loop_
_entity.id
_entity.type
_entity.pdbx_description
1 polymer ?
#
loop_
_entity_poly.entity_id
_entity_poly.type
_entity_poly.pdbx_seq_one_letter_code
_entity_poly.pdbx_strand_id
1 'polypeptide(L)'
;KEFQDLAYESVRCTQTWGGKRVLTAVVDDLFYLFQAIGGFLLFAVLLSTVNPVIAVFLTIAPAVPYYFVKKSQEFYEKNREQWTKIDRIQWYLLQASERLEYGKDVRMYSLKNWFLSVYSERMQERNALDHKLFKRQMTADFSDLLILLLRDGLCYFLLLNKVLTGQISAGMFVILFAAISNFSNCVNEIVKYYGELKGDCRQVNSLHNILNVQYQLHGILYIR
;
A
#
# COMPACT_ATOMS: atom_id res chain seq x y z
N LYS A 1 7.42 -1.73 -27.53
CA LYS A 1 7.83 -1.36 -26.14
C LYS A 1 6.63 -1.35 -25.19
N GLU A 2 5.56 -0.60 -25.48
CA GLU A 2 4.34 -0.53 -24.66
C GLU A 2 3.68 -1.89 -24.44
N PHE A 3 3.59 -2.73 -25.46
CA PHE A 3 3.00 -4.07 -25.34
C PHE A 3 3.83 -4.99 -24.42
N GLN A 4 5.15 -4.90 -24.44
CA GLN A 4 6.02 -5.70 -23.55
C GLN A 4 5.92 -5.23 -22.10
N ASP A 5 5.78 -3.93 -21.88
CA ASP A 5 5.60 -3.36 -20.54
C ASP A 5 4.23 -3.76 -19.96
N LEU A 6 3.18 -3.71 -20.78
CA LEU A 6 1.84 -4.18 -20.42
C LEU A 6 1.82 -5.70 -20.17
N ALA A 7 2.45 -6.49 -21.02
CA ALA A 7 2.55 -7.95 -20.83
C ALA A 7 3.28 -8.31 -19.53
N TYR A 8 4.36 -7.62 -19.20
CA TYR A 8 5.07 -7.80 -17.93
C TYR A 8 4.20 -7.46 -16.72
N GLU A 9 3.49 -6.34 -16.77
CA GLU A 9 2.56 -5.94 -15.69
C GLU A 9 1.43 -6.97 -15.52
N SER A 10 0.88 -7.53 -16.60
CA SER A 10 -0.20 -8.52 -16.51
C SER A 10 0.26 -9.85 -15.92
N VAL A 11 1.44 -10.33 -16.29
CA VAL A 11 2.05 -11.54 -15.71
C VAL A 11 2.28 -11.32 -14.21
N ARG A 12 2.70 -10.12 -13.81
CA ARG A 12 2.87 -9.76 -12.40
C ARG A 12 1.56 -9.77 -11.61
N CYS A 13 0.44 -9.40 -12.24
CA CYS A 13 -0.89 -9.46 -11.62
C CYS A 13 -1.38 -10.90 -11.40
N THR A 14 -0.93 -11.85 -12.22
CA THR A 14 -1.35 -13.25 -12.14
C THR A 14 -0.40 -14.13 -11.34
N GLN A 15 0.87 -13.74 -11.25
CA GLN A 15 1.87 -14.46 -10.46
C GLN A 15 1.81 -14.06 -8.98
N THR A 16 1.82 -15.07 -8.13
CA THR A 16 1.82 -14.96 -6.67
C THR A 16 3.18 -14.47 -6.17
N TRP A 17 3.47 -13.18 -6.24
CA TRP A 17 4.63 -12.62 -5.57
C TRP A 17 4.19 -12.08 -4.21
N GLY A 18 4.63 -12.73 -3.15
CA GLY A 18 4.25 -12.41 -1.77
C GLY A 18 2.98 -13.11 -1.25
N GLY A 19 2.47 -14.15 -1.93
CA GLY A 19 1.44 -15.04 -1.39
C GLY A 19 -0.02 -14.68 -1.69
N LYS A 20 -0.31 -13.51 -2.28
CA LYS A 20 -1.69 -13.13 -2.63
C LYS A 20 -1.83 -12.85 -4.13
N ARG A 21 -2.89 -13.38 -4.74
CA ARG A 21 -3.31 -12.98 -6.08
C ARG A 21 -4.00 -11.63 -5.99
N VAL A 22 -3.74 -10.71 -6.92
CA VAL A 22 -4.32 -9.35 -6.91
C VAL A 22 -5.85 -9.38 -6.82
N LEU A 23 -6.50 -10.32 -7.50
CA LEU A 23 -7.96 -10.48 -7.45
C LEU A 23 -8.47 -10.86 -6.06
N THR A 24 -7.77 -11.73 -5.33
CA THR A 24 -8.12 -12.08 -3.94
C THR A 24 -7.80 -10.93 -2.99
N ALA A 25 -6.75 -10.16 -3.26
CA ALA A 25 -6.41 -8.98 -2.47
C ALA A 25 -7.52 -7.92 -2.54
N VAL A 26 -8.07 -7.63 -3.72
CA VAL A 26 -9.21 -6.69 -3.87
C VAL A 26 -10.43 -7.12 -3.03
N VAL A 27 -10.75 -8.42 -3.01
CA VAL A 27 -11.89 -8.92 -2.22
C VAL A 27 -11.60 -8.82 -0.73
N ASP A 28 -10.39 -9.19 -0.30
CA ASP A 28 -9.97 -9.08 1.09
C ASP A 28 -9.99 -7.61 1.56
N ASP A 29 -9.45 -6.69 0.77
CA ASP A 29 -9.40 -5.27 1.09
C ASP A 29 -10.79 -4.64 1.18
N LEU A 30 -11.72 -5.04 0.31
CA LEU A 30 -13.13 -4.65 0.41
C LEU A 30 -13.74 -5.14 1.72
N PHE A 31 -13.52 -6.40 2.08
CA PHE A 31 -14.05 -6.97 3.31
C PHE A 31 -13.52 -6.23 4.55
N TYR A 32 -12.20 -6.00 4.62
CA TYR A 32 -11.59 -5.27 5.73
C TYR A 32 -12.02 -3.80 5.76
N LEU A 33 -12.23 -3.17 4.61
CA LEU A 33 -12.77 -1.81 4.54
C LEU A 33 -14.18 -1.74 5.12
N PHE A 34 -15.07 -2.68 4.79
CA PHE A 34 -16.40 -2.74 5.37
C PHE A 34 -16.37 -2.99 6.89
N GLN A 35 -15.49 -3.87 7.35
CA GLN A 35 -15.29 -4.12 8.78
C GLN A 35 -14.81 -2.85 9.50
N ALA A 36 -13.84 -2.14 8.94
CA ALA A 36 -13.32 -0.91 9.52
C ALA A 36 -14.36 0.22 9.56
N ILE A 37 -15.18 0.36 8.51
CA ILE A 37 -16.30 1.33 8.49
C ILE A 37 -17.34 0.96 9.56
N GLY A 38 -17.70 -0.32 9.69
CA GLY A 38 -18.63 -0.77 10.73
C GLY A 38 -18.12 -0.47 12.14
N GLY A 39 -16.84 -0.79 12.40
CA GLY A 39 -16.19 -0.45 13.67
C GLY A 39 -16.14 1.05 13.94
N PHE A 40 -15.79 1.84 12.91
CA PHE A 40 -15.80 3.31 13.01
C PHE A 40 -17.16 3.85 13.44
N LEU A 41 -18.25 3.43 12.81
CA LEU A 41 -19.60 3.88 13.13
C LEU A 41 -19.98 3.50 14.57
N LEU A 42 -19.67 2.28 14.99
CA LEU A 42 -19.96 1.76 16.32
C LEU A 42 -19.25 2.58 17.41
N PHE A 43 -17.95 2.80 17.27
CA PHE A 43 -17.16 3.57 18.23
C PHE A 43 -17.45 5.06 18.16
N ALA A 44 -17.82 5.62 16.99
CA ALA A 44 -18.24 7.01 16.85
C ALA A 44 -19.52 7.29 17.67
N VAL A 45 -20.52 6.41 17.59
CA VAL A 45 -21.74 6.51 18.40
C VAL A 45 -21.40 6.43 19.88
N LEU A 46 -20.59 5.47 20.30
CA LEU A 46 -20.21 5.28 21.70
C LEU A 46 -19.45 6.50 22.26
N LEU A 47 -18.51 7.06 21.51
CA LEU A 47 -17.76 8.24 21.95
C LEU A 47 -18.59 9.52 21.94
N SER A 48 -19.54 9.65 21.01
CA SER A 48 -20.43 10.81 20.92
C SER A 48 -21.37 10.92 22.12
N THR A 49 -21.73 9.80 22.78
CA THR A 49 -22.57 9.82 24.00
C THR A 49 -21.87 10.48 25.20
N VAL A 50 -20.53 10.44 25.22
CA VAL A 50 -19.72 11.01 26.32
C VAL A 50 -19.34 12.47 26.03
N ASN A 51 -18.82 12.72 24.85
CA ASN A 51 -18.45 14.06 24.39
C ASN A 51 -18.32 14.10 22.87
N PRO A 52 -19.21 14.77 22.14
CA PRO A 52 -19.16 14.84 20.69
C PRO A 52 -17.89 15.54 20.16
N VAL A 53 -17.27 16.41 20.96
CA VAL A 53 -16.01 17.09 20.59
C VAL A 53 -14.87 16.10 20.45
N ILE A 54 -14.80 15.06 21.29
CA ILE A 54 -13.78 14.00 21.20
C ILE A 54 -13.94 13.23 19.89
N ALA A 55 -15.16 12.85 19.52
CA ALA A 55 -15.44 12.12 18.29
C ALA A 55 -15.03 12.92 17.04
N VAL A 56 -15.36 14.20 16.99
CA VAL A 56 -14.98 15.11 15.89
C VAL A 56 -13.46 15.28 15.82
N PHE A 57 -12.80 15.48 16.95
CA PHE A 57 -11.34 15.62 17.00
C PHE A 57 -10.63 14.36 16.52
N LEU A 58 -11.10 13.18 16.94
CA LEU A 58 -10.55 11.89 16.53
C LEU A 58 -10.74 11.61 15.03
N THR A 59 -11.79 12.13 14.40
CA THR A 59 -12.01 11.98 12.95
C THR A 59 -11.15 12.92 12.11
N ILE A 60 -10.83 14.11 12.62
CA ILE A 60 -10.04 15.11 11.87
C ILE A 60 -8.52 14.83 11.99
N ALA A 61 -8.06 14.33 13.14
CA ALA A 61 -6.65 14.12 13.41
C ALA A 61 -5.91 13.30 12.33
N PRO A 62 -6.48 12.21 11.74
CA PRO A 62 -5.82 11.43 10.68
C PRO A 62 -5.68 12.14 9.34
N ALA A 63 -6.31 13.29 9.14
CA ALA A 63 -6.18 14.04 7.88
C ALA A 63 -4.76 14.52 7.61
N VAL A 64 -3.98 14.78 8.67
CA VAL A 64 -2.60 15.26 8.53
C VAL A 64 -1.66 14.16 8.05
N PRO A 65 -1.56 12.97 8.71
CA PRO A 65 -0.75 11.87 8.18
C PRO A 65 -1.21 11.43 6.80
N TYR A 66 -2.51 11.44 6.51
CA TYR A 66 -3.02 11.13 5.18
C TYR A 66 -2.41 12.02 4.09
N TYR A 67 -2.23 13.30 4.35
CA TYR A 67 -1.57 14.21 3.40
C TYR A 67 -0.13 13.76 3.07
N PHE A 68 0.64 13.35 4.07
CA PHE A 68 2.01 12.86 3.86
C PHE A 68 2.04 11.52 3.12
N VAL A 69 1.15 10.60 3.47
CA VAL A 69 1.00 9.31 2.78
C VAL A 69 0.65 9.53 1.32
N LYS A 70 -0.32 10.40 1.03
CA LYS A 70 -0.70 10.76 -0.34
C LYS A 70 0.47 11.31 -1.14
N LYS A 71 1.28 12.19 -0.56
CA LYS A 71 2.47 12.75 -1.21
C LYS A 71 3.54 11.69 -1.49
N SER A 72 3.68 10.69 -0.64
CA SER A 72 4.55 9.54 -0.86
C SER A 72 4.04 8.67 -2.02
N GLN A 73 2.74 8.41 -2.07
CA GLN A 73 2.10 7.66 -3.16
C GLN A 73 2.22 8.39 -4.50
N GLU A 74 2.00 9.71 -4.54
CA GLU A 74 2.17 10.51 -5.75
C GLU A 74 3.61 10.47 -6.29
N PHE A 75 4.60 10.44 -5.39
CA PHE A 75 5.99 10.27 -5.78
C PHE A 75 6.25 8.90 -6.39
N TYR A 76 5.71 7.84 -5.79
CA TYR A 76 5.81 6.48 -6.32
C TYR A 76 5.19 6.41 -7.73
N GLU A 77 3.97 6.91 -7.89
CA GLU A 77 3.28 6.94 -9.18
C GLU A 77 4.06 7.68 -10.27
N LYS A 78 4.57 8.87 -9.94
CA LYS A 78 5.34 9.69 -10.89
C LYS A 78 6.61 9.01 -11.39
N ASN A 79 7.23 8.18 -10.56
CA ASN A 79 8.47 7.50 -10.91
C ASN A 79 8.27 6.01 -11.25
N ARG A 80 7.03 5.53 -11.32
CA ARG A 80 6.69 4.11 -11.52
C ARG A 80 7.37 3.50 -12.75
N GLU A 81 7.44 4.24 -13.84
CA GLU A 81 8.12 3.78 -15.07
C GLU A 81 9.60 3.44 -14.84
N GLN A 82 10.29 4.18 -13.96
CA GLN A 82 11.70 3.91 -13.66
C GLN A 82 11.84 2.59 -12.93
N TRP A 83 10.99 2.32 -11.93
CA TRP A 83 10.95 1.02 -11.25
C TRP A 83 10.62 -0.11 -12.21
N THR A 84 9.60 0.05 -13.04
CA THR A 84 9.19 -0.97 -14.01
C THR A 84 10.30 -1.31 -15.00
N LYS A 85 11.07 -0.30 -15.46
CA LYS A 85 12.23 -0.54 -16.34
C LYS A 85 13.33 -1.35 -15.66
N ILE A 86 13.67 -1.00 -14.43
CA ILE A 86 14.71 -1.70 -13.66
C ILE A 86 14.27 -3.13 -13.35
N ASP A 87 13.04 -3.31 -12.86
CA ASP A 87 12.46 -4.62 -12.54
C ASP A 87 12.44 -5.55 -13.77
N ARG A 88 12.09 -5.02 -14.94
CA ARG A 88 12.08 -5.79 -16.19
C ARG A 88 13.47 -6.28 -16.58
N ILE A 89 14.48 -5.43 -16.44
CA ILE A 89 15.88 -5.83 -16.74
C ILE A 89 16.35 -6.88 -15.75
N GLN A 90 16.07 -6.71 -14.47
CA GLN A 90 16.43 -7.69 -13.44
C GLN A 90 15.73 -9.02 -13.67
N TRP A 91 14.44 -9.01 -14.00
CA TRP A 91 13.68 -10.22 -14.31
C TRP A 91 14.23 -10.95 -15.54
N TYR A 92 14.57 -10.20 -16.59
CA TYR A 92 15.21 -10.78 -17.79
C TYR A 92 16.55 -11.44 -17.47
N LEU A 93 17.39 -10.78 -16.68
CA LEU A 93 18.68 -11.32 -16.25
C LEU A 93 18.51 -12.60 -15.42
N LEU A 94 17.53 -12.60 -14.51
CA LEU A 94 17.21 -13.76 -13.69
C LEU A 94 16.73 -14.92 -14.55
N GLN A 95 15.78 -14.69 -15.44
CA GLN A 95 15.28 -15.71 -16.36
C GLN A 95 16.37 -16.26 -17.28
N ALA A 96 17.25 -15.41 -17.78
CA ALA A 96 18.38 -15.83 -18.60
C ALA A 96 19.38 -16.70 -17.80
N SER A 97 19.56 -16.43 -16.51
CA SER A 97 20.45 -17.22 -15.65
C SER A 97 19.89 -18.59 -15.26
N GLU A 98 18.55 -18.73 -15.20
CA GLU A 98 17.86 -19.98 -14.84
C GLU A 98 17.73 -20.96 -16.01
N ARG A 99 17.77 -20.49 -17.26
CA ARG A 99 17.61 -21.35 -18.43
C ARG A 99 18.88 -22.16 -18.72
N LEU A 100 18.73 -23.47 -18.68
CA LEU A 100 19.83 -24.43 -18.99
C LEU A 100 20.40 -24.24 -20.39
N GLU A 101 19.59 -23.74 -21.35
CA GLU A 101 19.99 -23.47 -22.73
C GLU A 101 21.15 -22.49 -22.80
N TYR A 102 21.14 -21.44 -21.96
CA TYR A 102 22.22 -20.43 -21.91
C TYR A 102 23.40 -20.84 -21.03
N GLY A 103 23.29 -21.92 -20.27
CA GLY A 103 24.35 -22.36 -19.34
C GLY A 103 25.66 -22.73 -20.02
N LYS A 104 25.62 -23.22 -21.28
CA LYS A 104 26.80 -23.49 -22.09
C LYS A 104 27.49 -22.20 -22.53
N ASP A 105 26.70 -21.23 -23.02
CA ASP A 105 27.24 -19.96 -23.53
C ASP A 105 27.79 -19.10 -22.38
N VAL A 106 27.12 -19.06 -21.23
CA VAL A 106 27.59 -18.37 -20.03
C VAL A 106 28.98 -18.90 -19.60
N ARG A 107 29.18 -20.22 -19.66
CA ARG A 107 30.49 -20.84 -19.31
C ARG A 107 31.54 -20.60 -20.39
N MET A 108 31.18 -20.78 -21.67
CA MET A 108 32.10 -20.67 -22.80
C MET A 108 32.65 -19.24 -22.96
N TYR A 109 31.77 -18.22 -22.75
CA TYR A 109 32.13 -16.80 -22.86
C TYR A 109 32.47 -16.15 -21.51
N SER A 110 32.51 -16.93 -20.40
CA SER A 110 32.82 -16.44 -19.06
C SER A 110 31.94 -15.24 -18.63
N LEU A 111 30.66 -15.26 -19.01
CA LEU A 111 29.70 -14.14 -18.82
C LEU A 111 29.28 -13.91 -17.37
N LYS A 112 29.67 -14.77 -16.41
CA LYS A 112 29.29 -14.67 -15.01
C LYS A 112 29.56 -13.27 -14.44
N ASN A 113 30.73 -12.72 -14.63
CA ASN A 113 31.14 -11.43 -14.07
C ASN A 113 30.37 -10.28 -14.74
N TRP A 114 30.08 -10.40 -16.02
CA TRP A 114 29.26 -9.43 -16.75
C TRP A 114 27.81 -9.42 -16.20
N PHE A 115 27.18 -10.58 -16.05
CA PHE A 115 25.85 -10.70 -15.47
C PHE A 115 25.79 -10.06 -14.07
N LEU A 116 26.77 -10.38 -13.22
CA LEU A 116 26.84 -9.83 -11.87
C LEU A 116 27.05 -8.31 -11.85
N SER A 117 27.87 -7.77 -12.76
CA SER A 117 28.09 -6.33 -12.85
C SER A 117 26.83 -5.59 -13.30
N VAL A 118 26.14 -6.07 -14.33
CA VAL A 118 24.88 -5.47 -14.80
C VAL A 118 23.79 -5.56 -13.73
N TYR A 119 23.66 -6.72 -13.07
CA TYR A 119 22.70 -6.89 -12.00
C TYR A 119 22.98 -5.94 -10.83
N SER A 120 24.24 -5.84 -10.40
CA SER A 120 24.63 -4.96 -9.28
C SER A 120 24.41 -3.48 -9.61
N GLU A 121 24.70 -3.05 -10.83
CA GLU A 121 24.46 -1.69 -11.30
C GLU A 121 22.95 -1.35 -11.24
N ARG A 122 22.09 -2.22 -11.78
CA ARG A 122 20.63 -2.03 -11.73
C ARG A 122 20.06 -2.08 -10.30
N MET A 123 20.66 -2.92 -9.44
CA MET A 123 20.28 -2.97 -8.03
C MET A 123 20.65 -1.69 -7.28
N GLN A 124 21.79 -1.08 -7.61
CA GLN A 124 22.17 0.21 -7.03
C GLN A 124 21.22 1.34 -7.48
N GLU A 125 20.84 1.39 -8.76
CA GLU A 125 19.84 2.33 -9.26
C GLU A 125 18.49 2.16 -8.54
N ARG A 126 18.05 0.90 -8.37
CA ARG A 126 16.82 0.58 -7.62
C ARG A 126 16.90 1.03 -6.18
N ASN A 127 17.97 0.68 -5.47
CA ASN A 127 18.17 1.06 -4.07
C ASN A 127 18.18 2.59 -3.90
N ALA A 128 18.72 3.35 -4.86
CA ALA A 128 18.69 4.80 -4.81
C ALA A 128 17.26 5.38 -4.93
N LEU A 129 16.41 4.77 -5.74
CA LEU A 129 14.99 5.14 -5.85
C LEU A 129 14.21 4.72 -4.61
N ASP A 130 14.41 3.48 -4.15
CA ASP A 130 13.77 2.94 -2.94
C ASP A 130 14.15 3.75 -1.70
N HIS A 131 15.40 4.20 -1.60
CA HIS A 131 15.83 5.05 -0.49
C HIS A 131 15.13 6.44 -0.48
N LYS A 132 14.88 7.01 -1.66
CA LYS A 132 14.10 8.26 -1.78
C LYS A 132 12.65 8.05 -1.38
N LEU A 133 12.05 6.94 -1.78
CA LEU A 133 10.68 6.57 -1.39
C LEU A 133 10.61 6.32 0.12
N PHE A 134 11.53 5.52 0.65
CA PHE A 134 11.62 5.19 2.07
C PHE A 134 11.71 6.43 2.96
N LYS A 135 12.56 7.41 2.62
CA LYS A 135 12.63 8.67 3.37
C LYS A 135 11.29 9.39 3.44
N ARG A 136 10.50 9.37 2.35
CA ARG A 136 9.17 9.97 2.34
C ARG A 136 8.16 9.19 3.17
N GLN A 137 8.22 7.86 3.13
CA GLN A 137 7.40 7.00 3.98
C GLN A 137 7.75 7.21 5.45
N MET A 138 9.02 7.23 5.80
CA MET A 138 9.46 7.53 7.18
C MET A 138 8.94 8.88 7.70
N THR A 139 8.91 9.92 6.86
CA THR A 139 8.32 11.21 7.29
C THR A 139 6.82 11.12 7.51
N ALA A 140 6.11 10.31 6.71
CA ALA A 140 4.68 10.06 6.90
C ALA A 140 4.43 9.27 8.19
N ASP A 141 5.17 8.18 8.42
CA ASP A 141 5.05 7.33 9.60
C ASP A 141 5.38 8.11 10.89
N PHE A 142 6.43 8.95 10.85
CA PHE A 142 6.78 9.80 11.98
C PHE A 142 5.70 10.85 12.29
N SER A 143 5.11 11.45 11.26
CA SER A 143 3.99 12.40 11.45
C SER A 143 2.76 11.72 12.03
N ASP A 144 2.45 10.48 11.60
CA ASP A 144 1.34 9.68 12.14
C ASP A 144 1.56 9.36 13.62
N LEU A 145 2.77 8.94 13.97
CA LEU A 145 3.13 8.63 15.36
C LEU A 145 3.02 9.85 16.28
N LEU A 146 3.47 11.04 15.84
CA LEU A 146 3.33 12.28 16.60
C LEU A 146 1.86 12.65 16.82
N ILE A 147 1.05 12.57 15.76
CA ILE A 147 -0.37 12.91 15.84
C ILE A 147 -1.12 11.91 16.69
N LEU A 148 -0.81 10.62 16.60
CA LEU A 148 -1.35 9.58 17.45
C LEU A 148 -1.08 9.88 18.92
N LEU A 149 0.16 10.22 19.26
CA LEU A 149 0.56 10.53 20.64
C LEU A 149 -0.16 11.76 21.17
N LEU A 150 -0.23 12.84 20.39
CA LEU A 150 -0.94 14.06 20.77
C LEU A 150 -2.45 13.84 20.90
N ARG A 151 -3.04 13.14 19.95
CA ARG A 151 -4.47 12.84 19.90
C ARG A 151 -4.89 11.98 21.10
N ASP A 152 -4.22 10.84 21.26
CA ASP A 152 -4.59 9.90 22.32
C ASP A 152 -4.26 10.49 23.70
N GLY A 153 -3.12 11.17 23.84
CA GLY A 153 -2.73 11.87 25.07
C GLY A 153 -3.77 12.92 25.49
N LEU A 154 -4.26 13.75 24.55
CA LEU A 154 -5.32 14.72 24.85
C LEU A 154 -6.64 14.04 25.24
N CYS A 155 -7.04 13.00 24.52
CA CYS A 155 -8.25 12.25 24.83
C CYS A 155 -8.18 11.60 26.22
N TYR A 156 -7.05 10.99 26.56
CA TYR A 156 -6.87 10.37 27.87
C TYR A 156 -6.83 11.42 28.98
N PHE A 157 -6.21 12.56 28.76
CA PHE A 157 -6.21 13.66 29.72
C PHE A 157 -7.65 14.15 30.01
N LEU A 158 -8.47 14.33 28.95
CA LEU A 158 -9.85 14.73 29.10
C LEU A 158 -10.71 13.68 29.83
N LEU A 159 -10.48 12.38 29.56
CA LEU A 159 -11.17 11.31 30.27
C LEU A 159 -10.75 11.24 31.75
N LEU A 160 -9.48 11.37 32.05
CA LEU A 160 -8.98 11.40 33.43
C LEU A 160 -9.61 12.52 34.23
N ASN A 161 -9.69 13.74 33.69
CA ASN A 161 -10.37 14.85 34.34
C ASN A 161 -11.85 14.54 34.66
N LYS A 162 -12.57 13.85 33.75
CA LYS A 162 -13.95 13.45 33.99
C LYS A 162 -14.09 12.38 35.08
N VAL A 163 -13.13 11.49 35.21
CA VAL A 163 -13.09 10.50 36.32
C VAL A 163 -12.83 11.21 37.66
N LEU A 164 -11.85 12.11 37.69
CA LEU A 164 -11.48 12.83 38.91
C LEU A 164 -12.62 13.78 39.40
N THR A 165 -13.42 14.30 38.50
CA THR A 165 -14.61 15.10 38.82
C THR A 165 -15.84 14.23 39.16
N GLY A 166 -15.71 12.92 39.20
CA GLY A 166 -16.80 12.00 39.55
C GLY A 166 -17.92 11.87 38.48
N GLN A 167 -17.70 12.41 37.28
CA GLN A 167 -18.69 12.36 36.19
C GLN A 167 -18.78 10.97 35.53
N ILE A 168 -17.70 10.19 35.62
CA ILE A 168 -17.56 8.87 34.97
C ILE A 168 -16.99 7.90 36.01
N SER A 169 -17.55 6.67 36.04
CA SER A 169 -17.01 5.58 36.87
C SER A 169 -15.68 5.03 36.30
N ALA A 170 -14.87 4.44 37.16
CA ALA A 170 -13.63 3.78 36.73
C ALA A 170 -13.84 2.70 35.67
N GLY A 171 -14.95 1.94 35.75
CA GLY A 171 -15.30 0.95 34.74
C GLY A 171 -15.61 1.57 33.38
N MET A 172 -16.34 2.70 33.37
CA MET A 172 -16.63 3.44 32.15
C MET A 172 -15.38 4.05 31.53
N PHE A 173 -14.41 4.48 32.35
CA PHE A 173 -13.10 4.94 31.88
C PHE A 173 -12.38 3.86 31.07
N VAL A 174 -12.33 2.60 31.55
CA VAL A 174 -11.67 1.50 30.83
C VAL A 174 -12.34 1.24 29.46
N ILE A 175 -13.68 1.26 29.44
CA ILE A 175 -14.44 1.08 28.20
C ILE A 175 -14.13 2.20 27.20
N LEU A 176 -14.12 3.44 27.64
CA LEU A 176 -13.84 4.59 26.78
C LEU A 176 -12.38 4.64 26.32
N PHE A 177 -11.44 4.23 27.18
CA PHE A 177 -10.04 4.09 26.82
C PHE A 177 -9.86 3.10 25.66
N ALA A 178 -10.47 1.93 25.78
CA ALA A 178 -10.46 0.92 24.71
C ALA A 178 -11.19 1.43 23.45
N ALA A 179 -12.28 2.15 23.60
CA ALA A 179 -13.04 2.72 22.48
C ALA A 179 -12.24 3.76 21.68
N ILE A 180 -11.47 4.64 22.33
CA ILE A 180 -10.60 5.63 21.67
C ILE A 180 -9.54 4.93 20.85
N SER A 181 -8.85 3.94 21.42
CA SER A 181 -7.81 3.18 20.72
C SER A 181 -8.38 2.45 19.50
N ASN A 182 -9.50 1.73 19.66
CA ASN A 182 -10.14 1.01 18.56
C ASN A 182 -10.71 1.94 17.48
N PHE A 183 -11.28 3.07 17.86
CA PHE A 183 -11.75 4.09 16.92
C PHE A 183 -10.59 4.57 16.03
N SER A 184 -9.46 4.87 16.65
CA SER A 184 -8.25 5.30 15.95
C SER A 184 -7.74 4.25 14.96
N ASN A 185 -7.73 2.99 15.39
CA ASN A 185 -7.34 1.88 14.52
C ASN A 185 -8.29 1.74 13.33
N CYS A 186 -9.61 1.84 13.54
CA CYS A 186 -10.58 1.79 12.43
C CYS A 186 -10.36 2.90 11.41
N VAL A 187 -10.04 4.14 11.84
CA VAL A 187 -9.75 5.24 10.91
C VAL A 187 -8.49 4.97 10.10
N ASN A 188 -7.42 4.50 10.74
CA ASN A 188 -6.17 4.16 10.05
C ASN A 188 -6.38 2.99 9.07
N GLU A 189 -7.15 1.98 9.44
CA GLU A 189 -7.51 0.85 8.58
C GLU A 189 -8.33 1.31 7.36
N ILE A 190 -9.30 2.21 7.51
CA ILE A 190 -10.06 2.76 6.39
C ILE A 190 -9.12 3.44 5.38
N VAL A 191 -8.20 4.29 5.87
CA VAL A 191 -7.23 4.99 5.00
C VAL A 191 -6.30 3.99 4.30
N LYS A 192 -5.82 2.98 5.02
CA LYS A 192 -4.93 1.95 4.52
C LYS A 192 -5.61 1.13 3.42
N TYR A 193 -6.74 0.49 3.73
CA TYR A 193 -7.42 -0.38 2.78
C TYR A 193 -8.00 0.36 1.58
N TYR A 194 -8.42 1.61 1.75
CA TYR A 194 -8.79 2.46 0.61
C TYR A 194 -7.60 2.72 -0.31
N GLY A 195 -6.41 2.96 0.25
CA GLY A 195 -5.17 3.14 -0.52
C GLY A 195 -4.74 1.89 -1.26
N GLU A 196 -4.77 0.73 -0.60
CA GLU A 196 -4.45 -0.59 -1.16
C GLU A 196 -5.43 -0.95 -2.27
N LEU A 197 -6.73 -0.84 -2.04
CA LEU A 197 -7.79 -1.09 -3.02
C LEU A 197 -7.60 -0.24 -4.29
N LYS A 198 -7.26 1.04 -4.15
CA LYS A 198 -6.98 1.91 -5.29
C LYS A 198 -5.73 1.45 -6.06
N GLY A 199 -4.72 0.92 -5.40
CA GLY A 199 -3.53 0.33 -5.99
C GLY A 199 -3.85 -0.93 -6.78
N ASP A 200 -4.59 -1.83 -6.18
CA ASP A 200 -4.96 -3.12 -6.75
C ASP A 200 -5.94 -2.99 -7.93
N CYS A 201 -6.92 -2.09 -7.84
CA CYS A 201 -7.81 -1.76 -8.96
C CYS A 201 -7.06 -1.26 -10.19
N ARG A 202 -5.96 -0.52 -10.03
CA ARG A 202 -5.12 -0.11 -11.17
C ARG A 202 -4.40 -1.29 -11.81
N GLN A 203 -3.92 -2.24 -11.00
CA GLN A 203 -3.30 -3.45 -11.53
C GLN A 203 -4.31 -4.29 -12.31
N VAL A 204 -5.54 -4.43 -11.80
CA VAL A 204 -6.63 -5.10 -12.52
C VAL A 204 -6.97 -4.38 -13.83
N ASN A 205 -6.96 -3.05 -13.84
CA ASN A 205 -7.20 -2.28 -15.06
C ASN A 205 -6.09 -2.47 -16.11
N SER A 206 -4.83 -2.61 -15.69
CA SER A 206 -3.73 -2.97 -16.61
C SER A 206 -3.97 -4.33 -17.26
N LEU A 207 -4.47 -5.31 -16.52
CA LEU A 207 -4.85 -6.62 -17.03
C LEU A 207 -6.00 -6.52 -18.04
N HIS A 208 -7.03 -5.73 -17.74
CA HIS A 208 -8.17 -5.49 -18.64
C HIS A 208 -7.72 -4.86 -19.97
N ASN A 209 -6.81 -3.89 -19.90
CA ASN A 209 -6.27 -3.24 -21.11
C ASN A 209 -5.56 -4.23 -22.03
N ILE A 210 -4.80 -5.19 -21.50
CA ILE A 210 -4.14 -6.23 -22.31
C ILE A 210 -5.16 -7.16 -22.97
N LEU A 211 -6.16 -7.59 -22.22
CA LEU A 211 -7.22 -8.44 -22.80
C LEU A 211 -7.91 -7.76 -23.95
N ASN A 212 -8.17 -6.45 -23.86
CA ASN A 212 -8.76 -5.67 -24.94
C ASN A 212 -7.86 -5.53 -26.17
N VAL A 213 -6.55 -5.39 -25.99
CA VAL A 213 -5.57 -5.36 -27.09
C VAL A 213 -5.57 -6.69 -27.85
N GLN A 214 -5.67 -7.81 -27.14
CA GLN A 214 -5.71 -9.14 -27.76
C GLN A 214 -6.97 -9.36 -28.61
N TYR A 215 -8.10 -8.82 -28.18
CA TYR A 215 -9.34 -8.83 -28.98
C TYR A 215 -9.22 -8.02 -30.27
N GLN A 216 -8.57 -6.86 -30.23
CA GLN A 216 -8.34 -6.04 -31.44
C GLN A 216 -7.41 -6.74 -32.45
N LEU A 217 -6.38 -7.44 -32.01
CA LEU A 217 -5.50 -8.21 -32.87
C LEU A 217 -6.20 -9.41 -33.53
N HIS A 218 -7.11 -10.07 -32.85
CA HIS A 218 -7.93 -11.16 -33.42
C HIS A 218 -8.90 -10.63 -34.46
N GLY A 219 -9.49 -9.45 -34.27
CA GLY A 219 -10.36 -8.81 -35.25
C GLY A 219 -9.65 -8.46 -36.56
N ILE A 220 -8.37 -8.13 -36.52
CA ILE A 220 -7.57 -7.81 -37.72
C ILE A 220 -7.20 -9.07 -38.51
N LEU A 221 -7.05 -10.22 -37.86
CA LEU A 221 -6.75 -11.50 -38.51
C LEU A 221 -7.98 -12.11 -39.23
N TYR A 222 -9.19 -11.73 -38.86
CA TYR A 222 -10.44 -12.19 -39.53
C TYR A 222 -10.84 -11.34 -40.75
N ILE A 223 -10.18 -10.22 -41.01
CA ILE A 223 -10.47 -9.31 -42.14
C ILE A 223 -9.49 -9.54 -43.33
N ARG A 224 -8.63 -10.53 -43.26
CA ARG A 224 -7.79 -11.01 -44.37
C ARG A 224 -8.18 -12.43 -44.74
#